data_d5f06f6dd96abe5093037f3d208f740d
#
_entry.id   d5f06f6dd96abe5093037f3d208f740d
#
_cell.length_a   1.000
_cell.length_b   1.000
_cell.length_c   1.000
_cell.angle_alpha   90.00
_cell.angle_beta   90.00
_cell.angle_gamma   90.00
#
_symmetry.space_group_name_H-M   'P 1'
#
loop_
_entity.id
_entity.type
_entity.pdbx_description
1 polymer ?
#
loop_
_entity_poly.entity_id
_entity_poly.type
_entity_poly.pdbx_seq_one_letter_code
_entity_poly.pdbx_strand_id
1 'polypeptide(L)'
;LTFELVKDRLSQADCKNGYILDGFPRTIPQAEMLEGLVSDIKVVNFEIQDEIVIRRLSTRRVCKACGANYNVLTLKPKVEGVCDKCGGELYQRDDDKQESILHRMDVYREQTEPLINFYKEKGKITNLDASIETDILLGEFKKIF
;
A
#
# COMPACT_ATOMS: atom_id res chain seq x y z
N LEU A 1 -2.57 -18.09 9.22
CA LEU A 1 -1.13 -17.77 9.25
C LEU A 1 -0.87 -16.27 9.30
N THR A 2 -1.30 -15.47 8.32
CA THR A 2 -1.05 -14.01 8.27
C THR A 2 -1.62 -13.28 9.50
N PHE A 3 -2.83 -13.60 9.94
CA PHE A 3 -3.44 -13.01 11.12
C PHE A 3 -2.65 -13.29 12.41
N GLU A 4 -2.15 -14.53 12.60
CA GLU A 4 -1.35 -14.87 13.77
C GLU A 4 -0.03 -14.07 13.82
N LEU A 5 0.59 -13.84 12.66
CA LEU A 5 1.79 -12.99 12.57
C LEU A 5 1.48 -11.52 12.93
N VAL A 6 0.35 -11.00 12.46
CA VAL A 6 -0.10 -9.65 12.83
C VAL A 6 -0.39 -9.55 14.32
N LYS A 7 -1.12 -10.51 14.89
CA LYS A 7 -1.44 -10.56 16.32
C LYS A 7 -0.18 -10.60 17.18
N ASP A 8 0.77 -11.46 16.83
CA ASP A 8 2.06 -11.57 17.53
C ASP A 8 2.83 -10.25 17.44
N ARG A 9 2.91 -9.64 16.25
CA ARG A 9 3.58 -8.35 16.05
C ARG A 9 2.94 -7.23 16.86
N LEU A 10 1.62 -7.14 16.92
CA LEU A 10 0.89 -6.11 17.66
C LEU A 10 0.98 -6.27 19.19
N SER A 11 1.33 -7.45 19.68
CA SER A 11 1.57 -7.70 21.10
C SER A 11 2.88 -7.10 21.62
N GLN A 12 3.79 -6.68 20.73
CA GLN A 12 5.10 -6.17 21.10
C GLN A 12 5.03 -4.77 21.71
N ALA A 13 6.01 -4.44 22.55
CA ALA A 13 6.00 -3.24 23.35
C ALA A 13 6.03 -1.93 22.56
N ASP A 14 6.65 -1.92 21.39
CA ASP A 14 6.73 -0.77 20.48
C ASP A 14 5.39 -0.43 19.82
N CYS A 15 4.45 -1.38 19.75
CA CYS A 15 3.11 -1.16 19.23
C CYS A 15 2.14 -0.49 20.22
N LYS A 16 2.53 -0.34 21.50
CA LYS A 16 1.65 0.22 22.53
C LYS A 16 1.25 1.69 22.30
N ASN A 17 2.09 2.44 21.61
CA ASN A 17 1.85 3.86 21.31
C ASN A 17 1.15 4.10 19.96
N GLY A 18 0.74 3.04 19.29
CA GLY A 18 0.11 3.06 17.96
C GLY A 18 0.96 2.39 16.89
N TYR A 19 0.33 2.10 15.77
CA TYR A 19 0.94 1.46 14.62
C TYR A 19 0.11 1.74 13.36
N ILE A 20 0.71 1.51 12.22
CA ILE A 20 0.05 1.53 10.92
C ILE A 20 0.17 0.14 10.31
N LEU A 21 -0.94 -0.40 9.83
CA LEU A 21 -0.98 -1.62 9.04
C LEU A 21 -1.10 -1.25 7.57
N ASP A 22 -0.13 -1.65 6.77
CA ASP A 22 -0.14 -1.49 5.31
C ASP A 22 -0.27 -2.86 4.65
N GLY A 23 -1.29 -2.99 3.78
CA GLY A 23 -1.59 -4.24 3.08
C GLY A 23 -2.26 -5.32 3.94
N PHE A 24 -2.80 -4.96 5.10
CA PHE A 24 -3.64 -5.81 5.95
C PHE A 24 -4.66 -4.94 6.71
N PRO A 25 -5.95 -5.35 6.82
CA PRO A 25 -6.57 -6.52 6.20
C PRO A 25 -6.76 -6.36 4.68
N ARG A 26 -6.90 -7.48 3.96
CA ARG A 26 -7.22 -7.51 2.52
C ARG A 26 -8.51 -8.27 2.21
N THR A 27 -9.14 -8.86 3.19
CA THR A 27 -10.40 -9.61 3.06
C THR A 27 -11.30 -9.33 4.25
N ILE A 28 -12.62 -9.51 4.06
CA ILE A 28 -13.61 -9.34 5.15
C ILE A 28 -13.28 -10.22 6.37
N PRO A 29 -12.96 -11.52 6.24
CA PRO A 29 -12.61 -12.34 7.41
C PRO A 29 -11.39 -11.81 8.17
N GLN A 30 -10.39 -11.24 7.48
CA GLN A 30 -9.24 -10.61 8.14
C GLN A 30 -9.65 -9.34 8.89
N ALA A 31 -10.56 -8.54 8.33
CA ALA A 31 -11.07 -7.33 8.96
C ALA A 31 -11.87 -7.66 10.23
N GLU A 32 -12.72 -8.66 10.19
CA GLU A 32 -13.48 -9.14 11.35
C GLU A 32 -12.56 -9.63 12.47
N MET A 33 -11.54 -10.41 12.12
CA MET A 33 -10.53 -10.86 13.08
C MET A 33 -9.74 -9.69 13.70
N LEU A 34 -9.39 -8.68 12.89
CA LEU A 34 -8.70 -7.49 13.38
C LEU A 34 -9.59 -6.67 14.30
N GLU A 35 -10.87 -6.49 13.99
CA GLU A 35 -11.86 -5.82 14.85
C GLU A 35 -12.05 -6.51 16.20
N GLY A 36 -11.91 -7.84 16.24
CA GLY A 36 -11.91 -8.60 17.50
C GLY A 36 -10.63 -8.43 18.33
N LEU A 37 -9.54 -7.99 17.72
CA LEU A 37 -8.26 -7.78 18.39
C LEU A 37 -8.05 -6.33 18.85
N VAL A 38 -8.56 -5.36 18.07
CA VAL A 38 -8.30 -3.92 18.25
C VAL A 38 -9.62 -3.16 18.16
N SER A 39 -9.92 -2.33 19.16
CA SER A 39 -11.18 -1.58 19.22
C SER A 39 -11.14 -0.24 18.48
N ASP A 40 -10.01 0.46 18.52
CA ASP A 40 -9.84 1.78 17.91
C ASP A 40 -9.10 1.67 16.57
N ILE A 41 -9.86 1.50 15.51
CA ILE A 41 -9.35 1.37 14.13
C ILE A 41 -9.79 2.59 13.34
N LYS A 42 -8.83 3.29 12.76
CA LYS A 42 -9.02 4.30 11.71
C LYS A 42 -8.53 3.72 10.39
N VAL A 43 -9.39 3.75 9.38
CA VAL A 43 -9.07 3.23 8.05
C VAL A 43 -8.89 4.39 7.09
N VAL A 44 -7.79 4.39 6.37
CA VAL A 44 -7.53 5.33 5.29
C VAL A 44 -7.55 4.58 3.97
N ASN A 45 -8.49 4.93 3.12
CA ASN A 45 -8.60 4.39 1.77
C ASN A 45 -7.99 5.39 0.78
N PHE A 46 -7.01 4.94 0.01
CA PHE A 46 -6.38 5.72 -1.05
C PHE A 46 -7.11 5.45 -2.37
N GLU A 47 -7.94 6.41 -2.80
CA GLU A 47 -8.65 6.35 -4.07
C GLU A 47 -7.74 6.77 -5.22
N ILE A 48 -7.72 5.98 -6.28
CA ILE A 48 -6.91 6.25 -7.47
C ILE A 48 -7.53 5.56 -8.69
N GLN A 49 -7.43 6.21 -9.85
CA GLN A 49 -7.90 5.64 -11.11
C GLN A 49 -7.00 4.50 -11.57
N ASP A 50 -7.62 3.49 -12.16
CA ASP A 50 -6.95 2.27 -12.64
C ASP A 50 -5.79 2.56 -13.61
N GLU A 51 -6.01 3.51 -14.54
CA GLU A 51 -5.01 3.91 -15.51
C GLU A 51 -3.74 4.48 -14.85
N ILE A 52 -3.92 5.22 -13.74
CA ILE A 52 -2.80 5.77 -12.96
C ILE A 52 -2.07 4.64 -12.23
N VAL A 53 -2.79 3.66 -11.67
CA VAL A 53 -2.18 2.48 -11.03
C VAL A 53 -1.35 1.70 -12.04
N ILE A 54 -1.92 1.36 -13.19
CA ILE A 54 -1.24 0.63 -14.27
C ILE A 54 0.02 1.38 -14.69
N ARG A 55 -0.09 2.69 -14.93
CA ARG A 55 1.03 3.53 -15.33
C ARG A 55 2.13 3.57 -14.26
N ARG A 56 1.77 3.76 -12.98
CA ARG A 56 2.74 3.81 -11.88
C ARG A 56 3.48 2.50 -11.69
N LEU A 57 2.78 1.36 -11.76
CA LEU A 57 3.37 0.05 -11.55
C LEU A 57 4.22 -0.40 -12.76
N SER A 58 3.73 -0.24 -13.98
CA SER A 58 4.48 -0.64 -15.20
C SER A 58 5.78 0.14 -15.39
N THR A 59 5.83 1.37 -14.89
CA THR A 59 7.00 2.24 -14.97
C THR A 59 7.90 2.20 -13.74
N ARG A 60 7.52 1.44 -12.70
CA ARG A 60 8.32 1.26 -11.48
C ARG A 60 9.61 0.49 -11.78
N ARG A 61 10.68 0.87 -11.10
CA ARG A 61 11.94 0.13 -11.05
C ARG A 61 12.39 0.01 -9.61
N VAL A 62 13.05 -1.08 -9.29
CA VAL A 62 13.55 -1.37 -7.95
C VAL A 62 15.03 -1.72 -8.03
N CYS A 63 15.83 -1.25 -7.09
CA CYS A 63 17.22 -1.62 -7.02
C CYS A 63 17.38 -3.04 -6.47
N LYS A 64 18.10 -3.91 -7.19
CA LYS A 64 18.37 -5.29 -6.77
C LYS A 64 19.16 -5.37 -5.45
N ALA A 65 20.03 -4.38 -5.20
CA ALA A 65 20.94 -4.42 -4.06
C ALA A 65 20.33 -3.80 -2.78
N CYS A 66 19.67 -2.63 -2.88
CA CYS A 66 19.21 -1.90 -1.70
C CYS A 66 17.68 -1.72 -1.60
N GLY A 67 16.92 -2.23 -2.58
CA GLY A 67 15.46 -2.12 -2.60
C GLY A 67 14.92 -0.72 -2.88
N ALA A 68 15.75 0.27 -3.21
CA ALA A 68 15.31 1.63 -3.52
C ALA A 68 14.35 1.63 -4.72
N ASN A 69 13.24 2.36 -4.58
CA ASN A 69 12.23 2.49 -5.63
C ASN A 69 12.51 3.70 -6.52
N TYR A 70 12.31 3.51 -7.81
CA TYR A 70 12.36 4.52 -8.86
C TYR A 70 11.14 4.40 -9.77
N ASN A 71 10.94 5.42 -10.59
CA ASN A 71 9.94 5.41 -11.62
C ASN A 71 10.51 6.09 -12.87
N VAL A 72 10.45 5.43 -14.01
CA VAL A 72 11.07 5.96 -15.26
C VAL A 72 10.40 7.23 -15.79
N LEU A 73 9.24 7.61 -15.26
CA LEU A 73 8.54 8.84 -15.64
C LEU A 73 8.66 9.95 -14.60
N THR A 74 8.50 9.63 -13.30
CA THR A 74 8.31 10.62 -12.24
C THR A 74 9.46 10.69 -11.24
N LEU A 75 10.22 9.61 -11.05
CA LEU A 75 11.36 9.53 -10.14
C LEU A 75 12.52 8.82 -10.83
N LYS A 76 13.11 9.49 -11.82
CA LYS A 76 14.18 8.93 -12.64
C LYS A 76 15.50 8.85 -11.87
N PRO A 77 16.28 7.77 -12.03
CA PRO A 77 17.66 7.77 -11.58
C PRO A 77 18.51 8.75 -12.43
N LYS A 78 19.62 9.22 -11.88
CA LYS A 78 20.57 10.10 -12.58
C LYS A 78 21.20 9.42 -13.80
N VAL A 79 21.43 8.12 -13.68
CA VAL A 79 21.92 7.26 -14.77
C VAL A 79 20.90 6.15 -14.96
N GLU A 80 20.43 5.98 -16.19
CA GLU A 80 19.45 4.96 -16.52
C GLU A 80 19.93 3.55 -16.11
N GLY A 81 19.05 2.82 -15.41
CA GLY A 81 19.35 1.47 -14.94
C GLY A 81 20.25 1.38 -13.71
N VAL A 82 20.73 2.51 -13.17
CA VAL A 82 21.65 2.54 -12.02
C VAL A 82 21.01 3.25 -10.82
N CYS A 83 21.12 2.62 -9.66
CA CYS A 83 20.61 3.17 -8.41
C CYS A 83 21.47 4.33 -7.90
N ASP A 84 20.88 5.51 -7.67
CA ASP A 84 21.58 6.68 -7.13
C ASP A 84 22.08 6.49 -5.70
N LYS A 85 21.49 5.55 -4.94
CA LYS A 85 21.85 5.32 -3.53
C LYS A 85 23.03 4.39 -3.35
N CYS A 86 23.17 3.37 -4.20
CA CYS A 86 24.19 2.33 -3.99
C CYS A 86 24.89 1.86 -5.27
N GLY A 87 24.56 2.44 -6.44
CA GLY A 87 25.14 2.03 -7.73
C GLY A 87 24.64 0.67 -8.26
N GLY A 88 23.74 0.01 -7.56
CA GLY A 88 23.18 -1.29 -7.97
C GLY A 88 22.26 -1.18 -9.18
N GLU A 89 22.05 -2.31 -9.87
CA GLU A 89 21.18 -2.41 -11.04
C GLU A 89 19.70 -2.20 -10.67
N LEU A 90 18.99 -1.41 -11.48
CA LEU A 90 17.55 -1.24 -11.42
C LEU A 90 16.85 -2.23 -12.35
N TYR A 91 15.80 -2.88 -11.86
CA TYR A 91 15.01 -3.83 -12.62
C TYR A 91 13.52 -3.61 -12.44
N GLN A 92 12.74 -4.09 -13.40
CA GLN A 92 11.28 -4.20 -13.26
C GLN A 92 10.96 -5.53 -12.57
N ARG A 93 10.13 -5.48 -11.55
CA ARG A 93 9.65 -6.68 -10.84
C ARG A 93 8.74 -7.49 -11.76
N ASP A 94 8.68 -8.82 -11.58
CA ASP A 94 7.79 -9.68 -12.36
C ASP A 94 6.30 -9.36 -12.10
N ASP A 95 5.95 -8.94 -10.89
CA ASP A 95 4.61 -8.52 -10.52
C ASP A 95 4.23 -7.10 -11.00
N ASP A 96 5.14 -6.39 -11.66
CA ASP A 96 4.91 -5.11 -12.35
C ASP A 96 4.77 -5.26 -13.88
N LYS A 97 4.73 -6.49 -14.39
CA LYS A 97 4.35 -6.77 -15.78
C LYS A 97 2.84 -6.58 -15.96
N GLN A 98 2.43 -6.15 -17.14
CA GLN A 98 1.04 -5.75 -17.39
C GLN A 98 0.01 -6.83 -17.00
N GLU A 99 0.25 -8.09 -17.35
CA GLU A 99 -0.64 -9.20 -16.99
C GLU A 99 -0.76 -9.38 -15.48
N SER A 100 0.37 -9.28 -14.76
CA SER A 100 0.40 -9.38 -13.29
C SER A 100 -0.32 -8.21 -12.63
N ILE A 101 -0.18 -7.00 -13.17
CA ILE A 101 -0.89 -5.81 -12.69
C ILE A 101 -2.41 -6.01 -12.83
N LEU A 102 -2.89 -6.42 -14.00
CA LEU A 102 -4.32 -6.63 -14.24
C LEU A 102 -4.88 -7.71 -13.31
N HIS A 103 -4.19 -8.84 -13.18
CA HIS A 103 -4.59 -9.90 -12.24
C HIS A 103 -4.66 -9.39 -10.78
N ARG A 104 -3.69 -8.60 -10.33
CA ARG A 104 -3.71 -8.00 -8.97
C ARG A 104 -4.87 -7.03 -8.79
N MET A 105 -5.26 -6.29 -9.83
CA MET A 105 -6.42 -5.40 -9.78
C MET A 105 -7.72 -6.20 -9.67
N ASP A 106 -7.84 -7.31 -10.38
CA ASP A 106 -9.01 -8.19 -10.28
C ASP A 106 -9.14 -8.80 -8.87
N VAL A 107 -8.03 -9.31 -8.32
CA VAL A 107 -7.99 -9.81 -6.94
C VAL A 107 -8.35 -8.71 -5.92
N TYR A 108 -7.87 -7.48 -6.13
CA TYR A 108 -8.23 -6.34 -5.29
C TYR A 108 -9.75 -6.08 -5.31
N ARG A 109 -10.36 -6.03 -6.49
CA ARG A 109 -11.80 -5.80 -6.65
C ARG A 109 -12.64 -6.88 -5.99
N GLU A 110 -12.23 -8.14 -6.13
CA GLU A 110 -12.94 -9.27 -5.52
C GLU A 110 -12.81 -9.32 -3.99
N GLN A 111 -11.63 -9.10 -3.46
CA GLN A 111 -11.31 -9.43 -2.07
C GLN A 111 -11.16 -8.20 -1.17
N THR A 112 -10.61 -7.10 -1.69
CA THR A 112 -10.22 -5.95 -0.87
C THR A 112 -11.18 -4.77 -1.00
N GLU A 113 -11.69 -4.49 -2.19
CA GLU A 113 -12.64 -3.40 -2.40
C GLU A 113 -13.91 -3.53 -1.53
N PRO A 114 -14.47 -4.72 -1.25
CA PRO A 114 -15.58 -4.88 -0.31
C PRO A 114 -15.32 -4.35 1.10
N LEU A 115 -14.04 -4.23 1.52
CA LEU A 115 -13.67 -3.63 2.80
C LEU A 115 -14.05 -2.15 2.90
N ILE A 116 -14.12 -1.44 1.79
CA ILE A 116 -14.53 -0.03 1.74
C ILE A 116 -15.93 0.11 2.32
N ASN A 117 -16.89 -0.70 1.84
CA ASN A 117 -18.25 -0.69 2.36
C ASN A 117 -18.32 -1.20 3.80
N PHE A 118 -17.59 -2.25 4.13
CA PHE A 118 -17.53 -2.80 5.49
C PHE A 118 -17.12 -1.73 6.53
N TYR A 119 -16.10 -0.95 6.26
CA TYR A 119 -15.65 0.11 7.16
C TYR A 119 -16.44 1.41 7.04
N LYS A 120 -17.07 1.67 5.88
CA LYS A 120 -17.99 2.80 5.68
C LYS A 120 -19.25 2.66 6.55
N GLU A 121 -19.84 1.49 6.59
CA GLU A 121 -21.00 1.20 7.44
C GLU A 121 -20.69 1.36 8.94
N LYS A 122 -19.43 1.15 9.32
CA LYS A 122 -18.94 1.35 10.69
C LYS A 122 -18.49 2.78 11.00
N GLY A 123 -18.49 3.68 10.00
CA GLY A 123 -18.03 5.06 10.17
C GLY A 123 -16.52 5.20 10.46
N LYS A 124 -15.72 4.19 10.09
CA LYS A 124 -14.28 4.11 10.42
C LYS A 124 -13.35 4.46 9.26
N ILE A 125 -13.87 4.81 8.07
CA ILE A 125 -13.07 5.01 6.86
C ILE A 125 -12.99 6.49 6.46
N THR A 126 -11.82 6.92 6.04
CA THR A 126 -11.57 8.21 5.40
C THR A 126 -10.94 7.96 4.03
N ASN A 127 -11.51 8.56 2.99
CA ASN A 127 -10.98 8.46 1.63
C ASN A 127 -10.02 9.61 1.35
N LEU A 128 -8.87 9.31 0.75
CA LEU A 128 -7.89 10.26 0.25
C LEU A 128 -7.63 10.04 -1.24
N ASP A 129 -7.56 11.11 -2.00
CA ASP A 129 -7.18 11.06 -3.42
C ASP A 129 -5.67 10.81 -3.57
N ALA A 130 -5.31 9.61 -3.99
CA ALA A 130 -3.92 9.22 -4.22
C ALA A 130 -3.41 9.56 -5.64
N SER A 131 -4.18 10.28 -6.44
CA SER A 131 -3.73 10.80 -7.74
C SER A 131 -2.84 12.05 -7.61
N ILE A 132 -2.96 12.78 -6.51
CA ILE A 132 -2.24 14.02 -6.21
C ILE A 132 -0.76 13.76 -5.88
N GLU A 133 0.02 14.83 -5.76
CA GLU A 133 1.43 14.75 -5.38
C GLU A 133 1.63 14.18 -3.97
N THR A 134 2.70 13.41 -3.78
CA THR A 134 2.97 12.66 -2.54
C THR A 134 3.06 13.57 -1.31
N ASP A 135 3.66 14.75 -1.43
CA ASP A 135 3.82 15.66 -0.30
C ASP A 135 2.49 16.26 0.15
N ILE A 136 1.59 16.55 -0.80
CA ILE A 136 0.23 17.02 -0.52
C ILE A 136 -0.56 15.89 0.13
N LEU A 137 -0.52 14.70 -0.44
CA LEU A 137 -1.18 13.50 0.09
C LEU A 137 -0.72 13.20 1.52
N LEU A 138 0.57 13.29 1.80
CA LEU A 138 1.12 13.10 3.15
C LEU A 138 0.61 14.17 4.13
N GLY A 139 0.43 15.41 3.66
CA GLY A 139 -0.18 16.49 4.43
C GLY A 139 -1.63 16.18 4.82
N GLU A 140 -2.43 15.68 3.86
CA GLU A 140 -3.82 15.27 4.12
C GLU A 140 -3.89 14.05 5.05
N PHE A 141 -3.03 13.06 4.84
CA PHE A 141 -2.95 11.88 5.70
C PHE A 141 -2.66 12.25 7.17
N LYS A 142 -1.71 13.16 7.41
CA LYS A 142 -1.35 13.59 8.77
C LYS A 142 -2.48 14.31 9.51
N LYS A 143 -3.46 14.88 8.82
CA LYS A 143 -4.62 15.54 9.44
C LYS A 143 -5.63 14.55 10.03
N ILE A 144 -5.54 13.28 9.68
CA ILE A 144 -6.46 12.23 10.16
C ILE A 144 -6.11 11.78 11.57
N PHE A 145 -4.86 11.92 11.96
CA PHE A 145 -4.29 11.49 13.24
C PHE A 145 -3.85 12.66 14.10
#